data_61650d8f894a46b4298aaf3f4965d470
#
_entry.id   61650d8f894a46b4298aaf3f4965d470
#
_cell.length_a   1.000
_cell.length_b   1.000
_cell.length_c   1.000
_cell.angle_alpha   90.00
_cell.angle_beta   90.00
_cell.angle_gamma   90.00
#
_symmetry.space_group_name_H-M   'P 1'
#
loop_
_entity.id
_entity.type
_entity.pdbx_description
1 polymer ?
#
loop_
_entity_poly.entity_id
_entity_poly.type
_entity_poly.pdbx_seq_one_letter_code
_entity_poly.pdbx_strand_id
1 'polypeptide(L)'
;TLLSLVWVVVYAYRTNLNNIFITVGLFLCTVVFLPTTNYIFNSILKPHQQDRILSFLGIISDPLGTDYNVNQSKIAIGSGGFLGKGFLQGTQIKYGFVPERHTDFIFCTVGEEWGFVGTMVVLALLCLLILRLMRMGERQQEPFGRIYCYCVAAILLFHVLVNVGMTIGLMPVMGIPLPFMSYGGSSLIAFTILLFIAVRLDASTRQFSLNNKSVSYTHLTLPTKLE
;
A
#
# COMPACT_ATOMS: atom_id res chain seq x y z
N THR A 1 -27.76 10.97 11.63
CA THR A 1 -28.15 12.37 11.32
C THR A 1 -28.76 13.08 12.53
N LEU A 2 -29.75 12.49 13.26
CA LEU A 2 -30.34 13.09 14.47
C LEU A 2 -29.34 13.26 15.60
N LEU A 3 -28.45 12.27 15.82
CA LEU A 3 -27.41 12.33 16.84
C LEU A 3 -26.36 13.41 16.55
N SER A 4 -26.00 13.65 15.28
CA SER A 4 -25.08 14.72 14.90
C SER A 4 -25.72 16.11 15.09
N LEU A 5 -27.00 16.21 14.84
CA LEU A 5 -27.79 17.46 15.06
C LEU A 5 -27.89 17.79 16.55
N VAL A 6 -28.19 16.81 17.39
CA VAL A 6 -28.23 16.97 18.85
C VAL A 6 -26.81 17.33 19.38
N TRP A 7 -25.77 16.72 18.88
CA TRP A 7 -24.39 17.02 19.29
C TRP A 7 -23.97 18.45 18.90
N VAL A 8 -24.33 18.91 17.68
CA VAL A 8 -24.07 20.26 17.20
C VAL A 8 -24.83 21.29 18.05
N VAL A 9 -26.10 21.04 18.38
CA VAL A 9 -26.93 21.95 19.22
C VAL A 9 -26.35 22.02 20.64
N VAL A 10 -25.98 20.89 21.25
CA VAL A 10 -25.41 20.86 22.60
C VAL A 10 -24.04 21.55 22.64
N TYR A 11 -23.24 21.38 21.61
CA TYR A 11 -21.92 22.02 21.50
C TYR A 11 -22.03 23.51 21.22
N ALA A 12 -22.96 23.95 20.37
CA ALA A 12 -23.21 25.36 20.09
C ALA A 12 -23.73 26.11 21.32
N TYR A 13 -24.50 25.45 22.19
CA TYR A 13 -24.98 26.05 23.43
C TYR A 13 -23.88 26.28 24.49
N ARG A 14 -22.78 25.56 24.38
CA ARG A 14 -21.66 25.55 25.37
C ARG A 14 -20.47 26.44 24.99
N THR A 15 -20.40 26.98 23.77
CA THR A 15 -19.19 27.63 23.24
C THR A 15 -19.42 29.05 22.72
N ASN A 16 -18.35 29.87 22.83
CA ASN A 16 -18.29 31.27 22.36
C ASN A 16 -18.57 31.41 20.86
N LEU A 17 -19.09 32.58 20.44
CA LEU A 17 -19.49 32.93 19.08
C LEU A 17 -18.51 32.53 17.96
N ASN A 18 -17.19 32.55 18.21
CA ASN A 18 -16.21 32.16 17.21
C ASN A 18 -16.24 30.66 16.82
N ASN A 19 -16.70 29.80 17.73
CA ASN A 19 -16.83 28.37 17.48
C ASN A 19 -18.14 28.00 16.77
N ILE A 20 -19.13 28.91 16.75
CA ILE A 20 -20.38 28.69 16.05
C ILE A 20 -20.17 28.61 14.53
N PHE A 21 -19.29 29.42 13.96
CA PHE A 21 -18.95 29.35 12.52
C PHE A 21 -18.29 28.00 12.15
N ILE A 22 -17.45 27.48 13.00
CA ILE A 22 -16.80 26.15 12.78
C ILE A 22 -17.83 25.03 12.85
N THR A 23 -18.74 25.07 13.84
CA THR A 23 -19.78 24.04 13.99
C THR A 23 -20.82 24.12 12.87
N VAL A 24 -21.21 25.29 12.44
CA VAL A 24 -22.11 25.47 11.28
C VAL A 24 -21.40 25.00 9.99
N GLY A 25 -20.13 25.32 9.82
CA GLY A 25 -19.33 24.83 8.67
C GLY A 25 -19.22 23.31 8.63
N LEU A 26 -18.94 22.66 9.76
CA LEU A 26 -18.92 21.20 9.88
C LEU A 26 -20.29 20.58 9.60
N PHE A 27 -21.37 21.18 10.08
CA PHE A 27 -22.73 20.71 9.81
C PHE A 27 -23.09 20.82 8.32
N LEU A 28 -22.82 21.97 7.68
CA LEU A 28 -22.99 22.15 6.24
C LEU A 28 -22.16 21.11 5.44
N CYS A 29 -20.91 20.88 5.86
CA CYS A 29 -20.06 19.88 5.24
C CYS A 29 -20.68 18.46 5.32
N THR A 30 -21.23 18.07 6.47
CA THR A 30 -21.91 16.76 6.61
C THR A 30 -23.20 16.67 5.81
N VAL A 31 -23.98 17.73 5.74
CA VAL A 31 -25.22 17.78 4.95
C VAL A 31 -24.92 17.65 3.45
N VAL A 32 -23.85 18.26 2.97
CA VAL A 32 -23.43 18.12 1.56
C VAL A 32 -22.77 16.77 1.30
N PHE A 33 -22.00 16.26 2.26
CA PHE A 33 -21.27 15.00 2.11
C PHE A 33 -22.18 13.78 1.91
N LEU A 34 -23.29 13.69 2.66
CA LEU A 34 -24.21 12.54 2.58
C LEU A 34 -24.86 12.37 1.18
N PRO A 35 -25.50 13.40 0.59
CA PRO A 35 -26.07 13.25 -0.75
C PRO A 35 -25.00 13.09 -1.83
N THR A 36 -23.82 13.72 -1.66
CA THR A 36 -22.70 13.57 -2.58
C THR A 36 -22.19 12.14 -2.60
N THR A 37 -22.02 11.52 -1.42
CA THR A 37 -21.61 10.12 -1.29
C THR A 37 -22.63 9.18 -1.95
N ASN A 38 -23.92 9.40 -1.71
CA ASN A 38 -24.98 8.59 -2.32
C ASN A 38 -25.02 8.77 -3.86
N TYR A 39 -24.84 9.99 -4.34
CA TYR A 39 -24.73 10.25 -5.78
C TYR A 39 -23.52 9.58 -6.41
N ILE A 40 -22.34 9.67 -5.79
CA ILE A 40 -21.12 9.00 -6.27
C ILE A 40 -21.35 7.49 -6.30
N PHE A 41 -21.89 6.93 -5.23
CA PHE A 41 -22.11 5.49 -5.12
C PHE A 41 -23.07 4.97 -6.20
N ASN A 42 -24.20 5.65 -6.43
CA ASN A 42 -25.24 5.16 -7.35
C ASN A 42 -25.03 5.58 -8.81
N SER A 43 -24.37 6.72 -9.07
CA SER A 43 -24.28 7.28 -10.43
C SER A 43 -22.89 7.12 -11.06
N ILE A 44 -21.83 7.08 -10.27
CA ILE A 44 -20.44 7.05 -10.77
C ILE A 44 -19.86 5.63 -10.72
N LEU A 45 -20.14 4.87 -9.65
CA LEU A 45 -19.62 3.53 -9.52
C LEU A 45 -20.39 2.56 -10.40
N LYS A 46 -19.63 1.70 -11.10
CA LYS A 46 -20.19 0.58 -11.86
C LYS A 46 -20.79 -0.47 -10.91
N PRO A 47 -21.82 -1.23 -11.33
CA PRO A 47 -22.49 -2.22 -10.45
C PRO A 47 -21.51 -3.18 -9.75
N HIS A 48 -20.53 -3.72 -10.49
CA HIS A 48 -19.53 -4.63 -9.90
C HIS A 48 -18.60 -3.98 -8.86
N GLN A 49 -18.44 -2.65 -8.88
CA GLN A 49 -17.69 -1.91 -7.86
C GLN A 49 -18.54 -1.67 -6.61
N GLN A 50 -19.84 -1.42 -6.81
CA GLN A 50 -20.81 -1.32 -5.72
C GLN A 50 -20.90 -2.65 -4.96
N ASP A 51 -21.02 -3.77 -5.70
CA ASP A 51 -21.09 -5.12 -5.11
C ASP A 51 -19.85 -5.43 -4.26
N ARG A 52 -18.65 -5.07 -4.72
CA ARG A 52 -17.41 -5.25 -3.94
C ARG A 52 -17.38 -4.45 -2.65
N ILE A 53 -17.89 -3.23 -2.67
CA ILE A 53 -17.97 -2.39 -1.46
C ILE A 53 -19.04 -2.91 -0.51
N LEU A 54 -20.22 -3.27 -1.02
CA LEU A 54 -21.33 -3.80 -0.22
C LEU A 54 -20.98 -5.14 0.40
N SER A 55 -20.31 -6.01 -0.34
CA SER A 55 -19.77 -7.29 0.12
C SER A 55 -18.72 -7.08 1.23
N PHE A 56 -17.77 -6.16 1.02
CA PHE A 56 -16.77 -5.81 2.05
C PHE A 56 -17.40 -5.28 3.34
N LEU A 57 -18.48 -4.49 3.24
CA LEU A 57 -19.23 -3.99 4.39
C LEU A 57 -20.14 -5.06 5.05
N GLY A 58 -20.22 -6.25 4.46
CA GLY A 58 -21.06 -7.34 4.95
C GLY A 58 -22.56 -7.11 4.78
N ILE A 59 -22.94 -6.13 3.94
CA ILE A 59 -24.36 -5.80 3.66
C ILE A 59 -24.96 -6.85 2.71
N ILE A 60 -24.18 -7.27 1.72
CA ILE A 60 -24.53 -8.35 0.79
C ILE A 60 -23.50 -9.46 0.98
N SER A 61 -23.94 -10.66 1.28
CA SER A 61 -23.08 -11.84 1.28
C SER A 61 -23.35 -12.64 0.01
N ASP A 62 -22.40 -12.67 -0.90
CA ASP A 62 -22.42 -13.54 -2.07
C ASP A 62 -21.25 -14.54 -1.98
N PRO A 63 -21.46 -15.68 -1.28
CA PRO A 63 -20.41 -16.67 -1.03
C PRO A 63 -19.90 -17.35 -2.30
N LEU A 64 -20.63 -17.28 -3.40
CA LEU A 64 -20.29 -17.90 -4.69
C LEU A 64 -19.79 -16.88 -5.73
N GLY A 65 -19.93 -15.58 -5.47
CA GLY A 65 -19.53 -14.50 -6.37
C GLY A 65 -18.33 -13.70 -5.85
N THR A 66 -18.56 -12.44 -5.51
CA THR A 66 -17.47 -11.49 -5.15
C THR A 66 -16.69 -11.88 -3.91
N ASP A 67 -17.34 -12.56 -2.93
CA ASP A 67 -16.70 -12.97 -1.68
C ASP A 67 -15.98 -14.32 -1.78
N TYR A 68 -16.24 -15.10 -2.83
CA TYR A 68 -15.67 -16.43 -2.99
C TYR A 68 -14.15 -16.42 -2.88
N ASN A 69 -13.49 -15.56 -3.64
CA ASN A 69 -12.04 -15.48 -3.69
C ASN A 69 -11.41 -15.11 -2.34
N VAL A 70 -12.04 -14.18 -1.62
CA VAL A 70 -11.57 -13.74 -0.29
C VAL A 70 -11.78 -14.86 0.74
N ASN A 71 -12.91 -15.52 0.71
CA ASN A 71 -13.20 -16.62 1.62
C ASN A 71 -12.26 -17.80 1.39
N GLN A 72 -12.03 -18.18 0.12
CA GLN A 72 -11.07 -19.23 -0.21
C GLN A 72 -9.63 -18.86 0.16
N SER A 73 -9.25 -17.59 -0.02
CA SER A 73 -7.93 -17.11 0.39
C SER A 73 -7.73 -17.17 1.90
N LYS A 74 -8.75 -16.80 2.71
CA LYS A 74 -8.73 -16.94 4.17
C LYS A 74 -8.62 -18.41 4.62
N ILE A 75 -9.35 -19.30 3.96
CA ILE A 75 -9.28 -20.74 4.23
C ILE A 75 -7.88 -21.28 3.89
N ALA A 76 -7.30 -20.86 2.75
CA ALA A 76 -5.96 -21.27 2.35
C ALA A 76 -4.91 -20.82 3.37
N ILE A 77 -4.89 -19.53 3.74
CA ILE A 77 -3.96 -18.97 4.73
C ILE A 77 -4.13 -19.68 6.09
N GLY A 78 -5.38 -19.84 6.55
CA GLY A 78 -5.69 -20.51 7.83
C GLY A 78 -5.27 -21.96 7.85
N SER A 79 -5.37 -22.67 6.72
CA SER A 79 -4.98 -24.07 6.59
C SER A 79 -3.47 -24.31 6.62
N GLY A 80 -2.65 -23.28 6.34
CA GLY A 80 -1.19 -23.36 6.37
C GLY A 80 -0.60 -23.42 7.79
N GLY A 81 -1.29 -22.88 8.79
CA GLY A 81 -0.80 -22.86 10.17
C GLY A 81 0.53 -22.12 10.33
N PHE A 82 1.38 -22.56 11.27
CA PHE A 82 2.66 -21.90 11.54
C PHE A 82 3.76 -22.22 10.51
N LEU A 83 3.90 -23.47 10.11
CA LEU A 83 5.01 -23.96 9.26
C LEU A 83 4.60 -24.20 7.80
N GLY A 84 3.30 -24.07 7.49
CA GLY A 84 2.78 -24.41 6.17
C GLY A 84 2.60 -25.90 5.93
N LYS A 85 1.95 -26.23 4.80
CA LYS A 85 1.77 -27.62 4.34
C LYS A 85 2.96 -28.18 3.56
N GLY A 86 3.90 -27.32 3.21
CA GLY A 86 5.05 -27.66 2.37
C GLY A 86 4.89 -27.16 0.92
N PHE A 87 6.04 -27.00 0.27
CA PHE A 87 6.11 -26.50 -1.11
C PHE A 87 5.32 -27.40 -2.07
N LEU A 88 4.41 -26.84 -2.85
CA LEU A 88 3.52 -27.53 -3.79
C LEU A 88 2.53 -28.53 -3.15
N GLN A 89 2.38 -28.53 -1.82
CA GLN A 89 1.45 -29.44 -1.11
C GLN A 89 0.19 -28.73 -0.62
N GLY A 90 -0.02 -27.47 -0.98
CA GLY A 90 -1.21 -26.69 -0.68
C GLY A 90 -2.46 -27.30 -1.35
N THR A 91 -3.43 -27.73 -0.56
CA THR A 91 -4.64 -28.39 -1.09
C THR A 91 -5.54 -27.40 -1.81
N GLN A 92 -5.75 -26.20 -1.24
CA GLN A 92 -6.61 -25.16 -1.84
C GLN A 92 -6.02 -24.66 -3.19
N ILE A 93 -4.71 -24.55 -3.24
CA ILE A 93 -3.99 -24.11 -4.44
C ILE A 93 -3.96 -25.23 -5.48
N LYS A 94 -3.63 -26.46 -5.09
CA LYS A 94 -3.52 -27.61 -5.99
C LYS A 94 -4.82 -27.92 -6.72
N TYR A 95 -5.94 -27.85 -6.01
CA TYR A 95 -7.28 -28.13 -6.59
C TYR A 95 -7.89 -26.88 -7.27
N GLY A 96 -7.25 -25.74 -7.24
CA GLY A 96 -7.68 -24.54 -7.97
C GLY A 96 -8.90 -23.85 -7.36
N PHE A 97 -9.12 -24.00 -6.07
CA PHE A 97 -10.24 -23.34 -5.38
C PHE A 97 -10.09 -21.81 -5.31
N VAL A 98 -8.87 -21.29 -5.41
CA VAL A 98 -8.60 -19.84 -5.53
C VAL A 98 -8.33 -19.53 -7.00
N PRO A 99 -9.24 -18.87 -7.75
CA PRO A 99 -9.06 -18.57 -9.16
C PRO A 99 -7.82 -17.69 -9.34
N GLU A 100 -7.66 -16.55 -9.14
CA GLU A 100 -6.52 -15.64 -9.43
C GLU A 100 -5.32 -15.81 -8.47
N ARG A 101 -4.97 -17.05 -8.09
CA ARG A 101 -3.92 -17.37 -7.11
C ARG A 101 -2.51 -16.94 -7.53
N HIS A 102 -2.24 -16.85 -8.83
CA HIS A 102 -0.91 -16.52 -9.34
C HIS A 102 -0.70 -15.01 -9.50
N THR A 103 -1.77 -14.26 -9.62
CA THR A 103 -1.77 -12.80 -9.83
C THR A 103 -2.06 -12.06 -8.53
N ASP A 104 -3.31 -11.86 -8.22
CA ASP A 104 -3.74 -10.98 -7.15
C ASP A 104 -3.71 -11.64 -5.76
N PHE A 105 -3.93 -12.95 -5.71
CA PHE A 105 -3.97 -13.72 -4.47
C PHE A 105 -2.71 -14.55 -4.20
N ILE A 106 -1.55 -14.15 -4.76
CA ILE A 106 -0.29 -14.90 -4.57
C ILE A 106 0.09 -15.04 -3.09
N PHE A 107 -0.25 -14.05 -2.26
CA PHE A 107 0.05 -14.06 -0.83
C PHE A 107 -0.64 -15.23 -0.11
N CYS A 108 -1.84 -15.67 -0.54
CA CYS A 108 -2.50 -16.84 0.03
C CYS A 108 -1.74 -18.14 -0.28
N THR A 109 -1.07 -18.22 -1.45
CA THR A 109 -0.20 -19.35 -1.80
C THR A 109 0.96 -19.46 -0.82
N VAL A 110 1.63 -18.33 -0.55
CA VAL A 110 2.70 -18.29 0.46
C VAL A 110 2.16 -18.69 1.84
N GLY A 111 0.96 -18.22 2.19
CA GLY A 111 0.31 -18.55 3.46
C GLY A 111 -0.02 -20.05 3.62
N GLU A 112 -0.49 -20.71 2.56
CA GLU A 112 -0.81 -22.14 2.61
C GLU A 112 0.44 -23.03 2.60
N GLU A 113 1.44 -22.71 1.74
CA GLU A 113 2.61 -23.58 1.55
C GLU A 113 3.68 -23.38 2.63
N TRP A 114 3.95 -22.13 3.01
CA TRP A 114 5.03 -21.75 3.93
C TRP A 114 4.52 -21.29 5.30
N GLY A 115 3.21 -21.22 5.48
CA GLY A 115 2.56 -20.86 6.72
C GLY A 115 2.84 -19.42 7.19
N PHE A 116 2.62 -19.20 8.49
CA PHE A 116 2.85 -17.92 9.12
C PHE A 116 4.31 -17.45 9.03
N VAL A 117 5.27 -18.36 9.18
CA VAL A 117 6.71 -18.03 9.09
C VAL A 117 7.06 -17.52 7.70
N GLY A 118 6.58 -18.19 6.64
CA GLY A 118 6.83 -17.77 5.26
C GLY A 118 6.22 -16.41 4.94
N THR A 119 4.98 -16.17 5.35
CA THR A 119 4.33 -14.86 5.16
C THR A 119 5.05 -13.73 5.88
N MET A 120 5.52 -13.97 7.11
CA MET A 120 6.31 -13.00 7.87
C MET A 120 7.65 -12.69 7.22
N VAL A 121 8.35 -13.69 6.68
CA VAL A 121 9.61 -13.49 5.95
C VAL A 121 9.38 -12.63 4.71
N VAL A 122 8.36 -12.93 3.89
CA VAL A 122 8.03 -12.15 2.70
C VAL A 122 7.69 -10.70 3.06
N LEU A 123 6.84 -10.49 4.06
CA LEU A 123 6.49 -9.15 4.51
C LEU A 123 7.69 -8.38 5.07
N ALA A 124 8.56 -9.05 5.83
CA ALA A 124 9.78 -8.45 6.36
C ALA A 124 10.73 -8.02 5.25
N LEU A 125 10.91 -8.83 4.21
CA LEU A 125 11.74 -8.49 3.05
C LEU A 125 11.19 -7.30 2.26
N LEU A 126 9.87 -7.27 2.02
CA LEU A 126 9.22 -6.13 1.35
C LEU A 126 9.30 -4.86 2.19
N CYS A 127 9.08 -4.96 3.50
CA CYS A 127 9.22 -3.85 4.42
C CYS A 127 10.67 -3.33 4.45
N LEU A 128 11.65 -4.21 4.47
CA LEU A 128 13.07 -3.87 4.44
C LEU A 128 13.45 -3.16 3.14
N LEU A 129 12.89 -3.61 2.00
CA LEU A 129 13.06 -2.93 0.70
C LEU A 129 12.51 -1.50 0.75
N ILE A 130 11.29 -1.32 1.26
CA ILE A 130 10.67 0.00 1.39
C ILE A 130 11.47 0.92 2.31
N LEU A 131 11.90 0.41 3.48
CA LEU A 131 12.75 1.16 4.41
C LEU A 131 14.10 1.53 3.78
N ARG A 132 14.65 0.64 2.94
CA ARG A 132 15.90 0.92 2.20
C ARG A 132 15.72 2.06 1.21
N LEU A 133 14.59 2.09 0.47
CA LEU A 133 14.26 3.18 -0.44
C LEU A 133 14.08 4.51 0.29
N MET A 134 13.42 4.49 1.45
CA MET A 134 13.26 5.70 2.27
C MET A 134 14.63 6.25 2.73
N ARG A 135 15.51 5.38 3.22
CA ARG A 135 16.88 5.76 3.61
C ARG A 135 17.72 6.26 2.42
N MET A 136 17.49 5.71 1.22
CA MET A 136 18.12 6.24 0.00
C MET A 136 17.62 7.66 -0.28
N GLY A 137 16.31 7.93 -0.13
CA GLY A 137 15.72 9.26 -0.26
C GLY A 137 16.29 10.29 0.72
N GLU A 138 16.51 9.90 1.99
CA GLU A 138 17.10 10.76 3.02
C GLU A 138 18.56 11.21 2.69
N ARG A 139 19.30 10.36 1.98
CA ARG A 139 20.69 10.63 1.61
C ARG A 139 20.81 11.51 0.36
N GLN A 140 19.74 11.67 -0.41
CA GLN A 140 19.77 12.46 -1.64
C GLN A 140 19.95 13.96 -1.34
N GLN A 141 20.94 14.56 -1.96
CA GLN A 141 21.16 16.02 -1.91
C GLN A 141 20.23 16.75 -2.88
N GLU A 142 19.99 16.15 -4.04
CA GLU A 142 19.10 16.67 -5.07
C GLU A 142 17.62 16.46 -4.69
N PRO A 143 16.78 17.53 -4.75
CA PRO A 143 15.36 17.43 -4.41
C PRO A 143 14.61 16.40 -5.26
N PHE A 144 14.93 16.31 -6.55
CA PHE A 144 14.31 15.36 -7.47
C PHE A 144 14.54 13.90 -7.02
N GLY A 145 15.80 13.53 -6.75
CA GLY A 145 16.14 12.17 -6.32
C GLY A 145 15.45 11.78 -5.00
N ARG A 146 15.36 12.73 -4.07
CA ARG A 146 14.67 12.55 -2.79
C ARG A 146 13.20 12.26 -2.98
N ILE A 147 12.49 13.12 -3.73
CA ILE A 147 11.05 12.99 -4.00
C ILE A 147 10.80 11.68 -4.73
N TYR A 148 11.60 11.35 -5.74
CA TYR A 148 11.46 10.12 -6.51
C TYR A 148 11.52 8.86 -5.61
N CYS A 149 12.53 8.75 -4.74
CA CYS A 149 12.68 7.62 -3.83
C CYS A 149 11.48 7.47 -2.87
N TYR A 150 10.96 8.58 -2.34
CA TYR A 150 9.76 8.53 -1.49
C TYR A 150 8.51 8.14 -2.27
N CYS A 151 8.34 8.64 -3.50
CA CYS A 151 7.22 8.23 -4.35
C CYS A 151 7.25 6.72 -4.66
N VAL A 152 8.41 6.18 -5.03
CA VAL A 152 8.56 4.74 -5.28
C VAL A 152 8.29 3.93 -4.00
N ALA A 153 8.81 4.35 -2.86
CA ALA A 153 8.55 3.71 -1.57
C ALA A 153 7.04 3.72 -1.23
N ALA A 154 6.36 4.83 -1.46
CA ALA A 154 4.92 4.98 -1.23
C ALA A 154 4.10 4.07 -2.17
N ILE A 155 4.46 3.99 -3.45
CA ILE A 155 3.80 3.11 -4.42
C ILE A 155 3.94 1.64 -3.99
N LEU A 156 5.16 1.20 -3.65
CA LEU A 156 5.38 -0.18 -3.18
C LEU A 156 4.62 -0.47 -1.89
N LEU A 157 4.64 0.45 -0.92
CA LEU A 157 3.91 0.31 0.33
C LEU A 157 2.40 0.17 0.07
N PHE A 158 1.85 1.00 -0.79
CA PHE A 158 0.43 0.94 -1.15
C PHE A 158 0.06 -0.42 -1.75
N HIS A 159 0.84 -0.92 -2.72
CA HIS A 159 0.61 -2.24 -3.33
C HIS A 159 0.65 -3.37 -2.30
N VAL A 160 1.65 -3.36 -1.40
CA VAL A 160 1.76 -4.37 -0.34
C VAL A 160 0.57 -4.31 0.62
N LEU A 161 0.20 -3.11 1.11
CA LEU A 161 -0.92 -2.95 2.03
C LEU A 161 -2.25 -3.40 1.42
N VAL A 162 -2.51 -3.00 0.17
CA VAL A 162 -3.77 -3.36 -0.49
C VAL A 162 -3.81 -4.86 -0.81
N ASN A 163 -2.72 -5.44 -1.37
CA ASN A 163 -2.69 -6.85 -1.72
C ASN A 163 -2.85 -7.74 -0.49
N VAL A 164 -2.07 -7.51 0.55
CA VAL A 164 -2.19 -8.28 1.80
C VAL A 164 -3.53 -8.01 2.46
N GLY A 165 -3.98 -6.76 2.51
CA GLY A 165 -5.28 -6.39 3.09
C GLY A 165 -6.46 -7.09 2.42
N MET A 166 -6.47 -7.20 1.07
CA MET A 166 -7.54 -7.90 0.38
C MET A 166 -7.49 -9.42 0.56
N THR A 167 -6.30 -10.03 0.65
CA THR A 167 -6.18 -11.49 0.85
C THR A 167 -6.63 -11.93 2.23
N ILE A 168 -6.45 -11.11 3.27
CA ILE A 168 -6.96 -11.37 4.63
C ILE A 168 -8.37 -10.80 4.86
N GLY A 169 -8.93 -10.08 3.86
CA GLY A 169 -10.28 -9.53 3.91
C GLY A 169 -10.42 -8.26 4.75
N LEU A 170 -9.35 -7.49 4.94
CA LEU A 170 -9.38 -6.15 5.55
C LEU A 170 -9.65 -5.03 4.53
N MET A 171 -9.56 -5.33 3.25
CA MET A 171 -9.83 -4.41 2.15
C MET A 171 -10.66 -5.09 1.06
N PRO A 172 -11.46 -4.33 0.29
CA PRO A 172 -12.19 -4.88 -0.84
C PRO A 172 -11.22 -5.38 -1.92
N VAL A 173 -11.65 -6.36 -2.70
CA VAL A 173 -10.85 -6.92 -3.80
C VAL A 173 -10.66 -5.88 -4.90
N MET A 174 -9.43 -5.44 -5.11
CA MET A 174 -9.08 -4.42 -6.11
C MET A 174 -8.28 -4.95 -7.29
N GLY A 175 -7.80 -6.20 -7.24
CA GLY A 175 -6.97 -6.75 -8.31
C GLY A 175 -5.59 -6.07 -8.42
N ILE A 176 -4.96 -5.77 -7.31
CA ILE A 176 -3.64 -5.11 -7.26
C ILE A 176 -2.56 -6.16 -6.98
N PRO A 177 -1.56 -6.32 -7.88
CA PRO A 177 -0.53 -7.34 -7.72
C PRO A 177 0.44 -7.00 -6.58
N LEU A 178 0.98 -8.03 -5.93
CA LEU A 178 2.05 -7.91 -4.95
C LEU A 178 3.39 -7.64 -5.67
N PRO A 179 4.12 -6.56 -5.34
CA PRO A 179 5.37 -6.23 -6.02
C PRO A 179 6.38 -7.37 -5.97
N PHE A 180 7.00 -7.67 -7.12
CA PHE A 180 8.04 -8.69 -7.33
C PHE A 180 7.62 -10.14 -7.06
N MET A 181 6.39 -10.40 -6.61
CA MET A 181 5.91 -11.75 -6.28
C MET A 181 4.81 -12.21 -7.25
N SER A 182 3.86 -11.31 -7.58
CA SER A 182 2.73 -11.65 -8.45
C SER A 182 3.16 -11.94 -9.88
N TYR A 183 2.54 -12.95 -10.47
CA TYR A 183 2.70 -13.25 -11.89
C TYR A 183 2.11 -12.12 -12.73
N GLY A 184 2.99 -11.46 -13.51
CA GLY A 184 2.59 -10.38 -14.42
C GLY A 184 3.84 -9.73 -15.02
N GLY A 185 4.12 -9.97 -16.32
CA GLY A 185 5.30 -9.44 -16.98
C GLY A 185 5.37 -7.91 -16.95
N SER A 186 4.24 -7.25 -17.20
CA SER A 186 4.16 -5.78 -17.19
C SER A 186 4.39 -5.16 -15.80
N SER A 187 3.80 -5.74 -14.76
CA SER A 187 3.98 -5.27 -13.38
C SER A 187 5.42 -5.46 -12.89
N LEU A 188 6.01 -6.62 -13.18
CA LEU A 188 7.40 -6.90 -12.84
C LEU A 188 8.36 -5.90 -13.50
N ILE A 189 8.20 -5.66 -14.81
CA ILE A 189 9.01 -4.69 -15.55
C ILE A 189 8.84 -3.29 -14.95
N ALA A 190 7.60 -2.86 -14.69
CA ALA A 190 7.33 -1.54 -14.13
C ALA A 190 8.00 -1.34 -12.77
N PHE A 191 7.82 -2.26 -11.82
CA PHE A 191 8.45 -2.16 -10.50
C PHE A 191 9.98 -2.24 -10.58
N THR A 192 10.50 -3.04 -11.49
CA THR A 192 11.94 -3.16 -11.73
C THR A 192 12.53 -1.85 -12.24
N ILE A 193 11.90 -1.22 -13.23
CA ILE A 193 12.34 0.08 -13.77
C ILE A 193 12.30 1.14 -12.66
N LEU A 194 11.20 1.24 -11.91
CA LEU A 194 11.07 2.19 -10.81
C LEU A 194 12.19 2.01 -9.77
N LEU A 195 12.48 0.77 -9.39
CA LEU A 195 13.52 0.46 -8.43
C LEU A 195 14.92 0.80 -8.96
N PHE A 196 15.24 0.41 -10.21
CA PHE A 196 16.58 0.66 -10.77
C PHE A 196 16.86 2.14 -11.00
N ILE A 197 15.86 2.95 -11.37
CA ILE A 197 16.01 4.41 -11.44
C ILE A 197 16.36 4.97 -10.05
N ALA A 198 15.67 4.53 -8.98
CA ALA A 198 15.99 4.95 -7.62
C ALA A 198 17.44 4.59 -7.23
N VAL A 199 17.87 3.36 -7.53
CA VAL A 199 19.24 2.89 -7.28
C VAL A 199 20.26 3.71 -8.09
N ARG A 200 19.96 4.02 -9.35
CA ARG A 200 20.84 4.83 -10.20
C ARG A 200 21.01 6.26 -9.67
N LEU A 201 19.93 6.87 -9.20
CA LEU A 201 19.98 8.19 -8.57
C LEU A 201 20.85 8.18 -7.30
N ASP A 202 20.71 7.17 -6.44
CA ASP A 202 21.56 7.03 -5.24
C ASP A 202 23.05 6.85 -5.61
N ALA A 203 23.34 6.07 -6.63
CA ALA A 203 24.72 5.87 -7.10
C ALA A 203 25.35 7.17 -7.63
N SER A 204 24.62 7.96 -8.41
CA SER A 204 25.12 9.24 -8.96
C SER A 204 25.42 10.25 -7.85
N THR A 205 24.56 10.34 -6.84
CA THR A 205 24.77 11.23 -5.70
C THR A 205 26.02 10.85 -4.89
N ARG A 206 26.28 9.56 -4.73
CA ARG A 206 27.49 9.09 -4.05
C ARG A 206 28.77 9.42 -4.82
N GLN A 207 28.76 9.25 -6.14
CA GLN A 207 29.90 9.60 -6.99
C GLN A 207 30.20 11.09 -6.91
N PHE A 208 29.18 11.94 -6.97
CA PHE A 208 29.33 13.40 -6.84
C PHE A 208 29.92 13.78 -5.48
N SER A 209 29.45 13.19 -4.39
CA SER A 209 29.98 13.43 -3.04
C SER A 209 31.46 13.03 -2.88
N LEU A 210 31.85 11.90 -3.48
CA LEU A 210 33.24 11.43 -3.44
C LEU A 210 34.16 12.35 -4.25
N ASN A 211 33.72 12.78 -5.43
CA ASN A 211 34.50 13.65 -6.30
C ASN A 211 34.72 15.04 -5.66
N ASN A 212 33.71 15.58 -5.01
CA ASN A 212 33.79 16.84 -4.31
C ASN A 212 34.75 16.81 -3.09
N LYS A 213 34.81 15.67 -2.40
CA LYS A 213 35.82 15.48 -1.34
C LYS A 213 37.24 15.44 -1.87
N SER A 214 37.48 14.75 -3.00
CA SER A 214 38.84 14.67 -3.59
C SER A 214 39.36 16.05 -4.04
N VAL A 215 38.48 16.89 -4.62
CA VAL A 215 38.83 18.24 -5.03
C VAL A 215 39.19 19.13 -3.82
N SER A 216 38.47 18.98 -2.70
CA SER A 216 38.75 19.73 -1.47
C SER A 216 40.13 19.40 -0.88
N TYR A 217 40.56 18.14 -0.95
CA TYR A 217 41.90 17.78 -0.47
C TYR A 217 43.03 18.26 -1.37
N THR A 218 42.83 18.37 -2.68
CA THR A 218 43.84 18.85 -3.61
C THR A 218 44.11 20.36 -3.44
N HIS A 219 43.10 21.13 -3.05
CA HIS A 219 43.29 22.57 -2.76
C HIS A 219 44.00 22.84 -1.43
N LEU A 220 43.92 21.93 -0.48
CA LEU A 220 44.60 22.07 0.83
C LEU A 220 46.08 21.63 0.79
N THR A 221 46.49 20.89 -0.23
CA THR A 221 47.85 20.36 -0.37
C THR A 221 48.74 21.12 -1.38
N LEU A 222 48.28 22.25 -1.94
CA LEU A 222 49.14 23.11 -2.71
C LEU A 222 50.13 23.79 -1.75
N PRO A 223 51.44 23.44 -1.80
CA PRO A 223 52.43 24.16 -1.02
C PRO A 223 52.53 25.59 -1.57
N THR A 224 52.26 26.58 -0.72
CA THR A 224 52.71 27.95 -0.95
C THR A 224 54.22 27.95 -0.92
N LYS A 225 54.87 27.65 -2.05
CA LYS A 225 56.20 28.13 -2.32
C LYS A 225 56.06 29.54 -2.85
N LEU A 226 56.15 30.50 -1.97
CA LEU A 226 56.54 31.86 -2.26
C LEU A 226 57.91 32.03 -1.62
N GLU A 227 58.90 32.14 -2.42
CA GLU A 227 60.02 33.05 -2.26
C GLU A 227 59.91 34.14 -3.26
#